data_a4195513ea39634cddaefe88e0a9915c
#
_entry.id   a4195513ea39634cddaefe88e0a9915c
#
_cell.length_a   1.000
_cell.length_b   1.000
_cell.length_c   1.000
_cell.angle_alpha   90.00
_cell.angle_beta   90.00
_cell.angle_gamma   90.00
#
_symmetry.space_group_name_H-M   'P 1'
#
loop_
_entity.id
_entity.type
_entity.pdbx_description
1 polymer ?
#
loop_
_entity_poly.entity_id
_entity_poly.type
_entity_poly.pdbx_seq_one_letter_code
_entity_poly.pdbx_strand_id
1 'polypeptide(L)'
;MKKINKVNMSSNEFNTNDDCDKNIEKLDIHTQIKNKLKYFIKIKKIPNIIFHGVSGCGKNTLVNNFIHDIYHNEKEMIKNYVMEVNCAHGKGIKFIREELKFFAKTNINLKDGEIFKTIILLNADKLTIDAQSALRRCIELFSHSTRFFIIVEDKYKLLKPILSRFCEIYVPEPIINGKVINLHNYALGEIYNLGKITKKKIDNLKKDLKLDAKYTLNELVSLCVKLYENGYSCLDVINYINSSSLHESKIFEFMVIFNKIKKDFRNEKLLMLFILNFFLFRSDSTLENISFM
;
A
#
# COMPACT_ATOMS: atom_id res chain seq x y z
N MET A 1 37.27 -24.11 -30.20
CA MET A 1 37.12 -23.78 -28.75
C MET A 1 37.04 -22.27 -28.59
N LYS A 2 35.81 -21.74 -28.48
CA LYS A 2 35.57 -20.30 -28.20
C LYS A 2 35.17 -20.15 -26.74
N LYS A 3 35.98 -19.40 -25.99
CA LYS A 3 35.70 -19.04 -24.56
C LYS A 3 34.50 -18.12 -24.52
N ILE A 4 33.46 -18.53 -23.80
CA ILE A 4 32.31 -17.72 -23.48
C ILE A 4 32.68 -16.91 -22.21
N ASN A 5 32.81 -15.61 -22.37
CA ASN A 5 32.99 -14.68 -21.26
C ASN A 5 31.71 -14.65 -20.43
N LYS A 6 31.78 -15.12 -19.19
CA LYS A 6 30.77 -14.88 -18.17
C LYS A 6 30.80 -13.38 -17.80
N VAL A 7 29.78 -12.68 -18.18
CA VAL A 7 29.51 -11.34 -17.65
C VAL A 7 29.01 -11.52 -16.21
N ASN A 8 29.83 -11.16 -15.25
CA ASN A 8 29.42 -11.03 -13.86
C ASN A 8 28.48 -9.84 -13.75
N MET A 9 27.18 -10.10 -13.72
CA MET A 9 26.21 -9.13 -13.20
C MET A 9 26.36 -9.11 -11.69
N SER A 10 26.99 -8.05 -11.19
CA SER A 10 26.98 -7.69 -9.78
C SER A 10 25.51 -7.43 -9.39
N SER A 11 24.99 -8.28 -8.51
CA SER A 11 23.73 -8.08 -7.80
C SER A 11 23.88 -6.85 -6.89
N ASN A 12 23.55 -5.68 -7.40
CA ASN A 12 23.20 -4.56 -6.55
C ASN A 12 21.83 -4.88 -5.93
N GLU A 13 21.86 -5.54 -4.80
CA GLU A 13 20.71 -5.62 -3.90
C GLU A 13 20.37 -4.18 -3.50
N PHE A 14 19.24 -3.71 -3.99
CA PHE A 14 18.65 -2.46 -3.57
C PHE A 14 18.25 -2.58 -2.10
N ASN A 15 19.09 -2.14 -1.20
CA ASN A 15 18.76 -1.86 0.21
C ASN A 15 17.87 -0.62 0.31
N THR A 16 16.74 -0.61 -0.39
CA THR A 16 15.81 0.54 -0.42
C THR A 16 14.89 0.60 0.80
N ASN A 17 14.77 -0.49 1.57
CA ASN A 17 13.88 -0.52 2.73
C ASN A 17 14.46 0.17 3.97
N ASP A 18 15.78 0.06 4.22
CA ASP A 18 16.40 0.61 5.43
C ASP A 18 16.45 2.15 5.46
N ASP A 19 16.55 2.81 4.31
CA ASP A 19 16.60 4.28 4.25
C ASP A 19 15.20 4.92 4.30
N CYS A 20 14.16 4.22 3.84
CA CYS A 20 12.77 4.64 4.01
C CYS A 20 12.35 4.66 5.47
N ASP A 21 12.68 3.60 6.20
CA ASP A 21 12.30 3.47 7.60
C ASP A 21 12.97 4.54 8.47
N LYS A 22 14.23 4.89 8.21
CA LYS A 22 14.97 5.94 8.94
C LYS A 22 14.37 7.35 8.80
N ASN A 23 13.79 7.69 7.66
CA ASN A 23 13.16 9.00 7.46
C ASN A 23 11.75 9.07 8.06
N ILE A 24 11.03 7.95 8.11
CA ILE A 24 9.71 7.85 8.74
C ILE A 24 9.83 7.80 10.27
N GLU A 25 10.90 7.22 10.82
CA GLU A 25 11.18 7.21 12.27
C GLU A 25 11.34 8.62 12.87
N LYS A 26 11.78 9.59 12.08
CA LYS A 26 11.91 11.00 12.50
C LYS A 26 10.55 11.73 12.62
N LEU A 27 9.48 11.18 12.06
CA LEU A 27 8.15 11.76 12.19
C LEU A 27 7.53 11.31 13.51
N ASP A 28 7.21 12.27 14.38
CA ASP A 28 6.53 11.99 15.64
C ASP A 28 5.02 11.75 15.42
N ILE A 29 4.72 10.60 14.80
CA ILE A 29 3.38 10.16 14.44
C ILE A 29 2.91 9.06 15.40
N HIS A 30 1.59 9.00 15.62
CA HIS A 30 0.94 7.98 16.46
C HIS A 30 1.45 7.95 17.91
N THR A 31 1.81 9.09 18.48
CA THR A 31 2.34 9.21 19.85
C THR A 31 1.46 8.56 20.91
N GLN A 32 0.13 8.74 20.81
CA GLN A 32 -0.82 8.13 21.74
C GLN A 32 -0.78 6.58 21.68
N ILE A 33 -0.69 6.02 20.46
CA ILE A 33 -0.61 4.58 20.27
C ILE A 33 0.74 4.05 20.77
N LYS A 34 1.84 4.72 20.44
CA LYS A 34 3.19 4.39 20.93
C LYS A 34 3.23 4.40 22.46
N ASN A 35 2.64 5.41 23.11
CA ASN A 35 2.58 5.47 24.56
C ASN A 35 1.76 4.32 25.17
N LYS A 36 0.64 3.94 24.55
CA LYS A 36 -0.16 2.78 24.95
C LYS A 36 0.62 1.47 24.83
N LEU A 37 1.37 1.29 23.75
CA LEU A 37 2.22 0.11 23.54
C LEU A 37 3.37 0.05 24.55
N LYS A 38 4.05 1.17 24.82
CA LYS A 38 5.07 1.27 25.88
C LYS A 38 4.51 0.96 27.27
N TYR A 39 3.27 1.35 27.54
CA TYR A 39 2.61 0.99 28.80
C TYR A 39 2.42 -0.52 28.95
N PHE A 40 2.06 -1.25 27.89
CA PHE A 40 1.96 -2.72 27.94
C PHE A 40 3.31 -3.36 28.24
N ILE A 41 4.41 -2.86 27.67
CA ILE A 41 5.76 -3.33 27.97
C ILE A 41 6.12 -3.06 29.45
N LYS A 42 5.86 -1.84 29.93
CA LYS A 42 6.16 -1.44 31.32
C LYS A 42 5.48 -2.34 32.37
N ILE A 43 4.22 -2.73 32.10
CA ILE A 43 3.46 -3.62 32.99
C ILE A 43 3.84 -5.10 32.80
N LYS A 44 4.62 -5.42 31.76
CA LYS A 44 4.95 -6.81 31.36
C LYS A 44 3.73 -7.67 31.03
N LYS A 45 2.61 -7.04 30.64
CA LYS A 45 1.37 -7.70 30.24
C LYS A 45 0.98 -7.28 28.83
N ILE A 46 1.51 -7.99 27.84
CA ILE A 46 1.23 -7.72 26.43
C ILE A 46 0.08 -8.63 25.98
N PRO A 47 -1.07 -8.08 25.57
CA PRO A 47 -2.19 -8.86 25.04
C PRO A 47 -1.95 -9.25 23.57
N ASN A 48 -2.83 -10.10 23.03
CA ASN A 48 -2.96 -10.25 21.59
C ASN A 48 -3.56 -8.95 21.02
N ILE A 49 -3.01 -8.42 19.92
CA ILE A 49 -3.40 -7.11 19.40
C ILE A 49 -3.76 -7.20 17.91
N ILE A 50 -4.86 -6.56 17.55
CA ILE A 50 -5.22 -6.30 16.14
C ILE A 50 -4.98 -4.83 15.84
N PHE A 51 -4.12 -4.57 14.86
CA PHE A 51 -3.90 -3.26 14.30
C PHE A 51 -4.71 -3.13 13.01
N HIS A 52 -5.68 -2.24 12.99
CA HIS A 52 -6.55 -2.03 11.83
C HIS A 52 -6.55 -0.56 11.39
N GLY A 53 -6.73 -0.32 10.10
CA GLY A 53 -6.75 1.03 9.51
C GLY A 53 -6.39 1.01 8.03
N VAL A 54 -6.46 2.15 7.38
CA VAL A 54 -6.23 2.31 5.95
C VAL A 54 -4.82 1.87 5.55
N SER A 55 -4.65 1.38 4.32
CA SER A 55 -3.32 1.06 3.78
C SER A 55 -2.43 2.30 3.77
N GLY A 56 -1.14 2.14 4.12
CA GLY A 56 -0.18 3.25 4.15
C GLY A 56 -0.25 4.16 5.38
N CYS A 57 -1.03 3.83 6.43
CA CYS A 57 -1.05 4.60 7.66
C CYS A 57 0.09 4.28 8.65
N GLY A 58 1.00 3.35 8.32
CA GLY A 58 2.18 3.03 9.14
C GLY A 58 2.01 1.86 10.12
N LYS A 59 0.98 0.99 9.95
CA LYS A 59 0.74 -0.17 10.83
C LYS A 59 1.96 -1.08 10.97
N ASN A 60 2.58 -1.45 9.85
CA ASN A 60 3.72 -2.37 9.84
C ASN A 60 4.92 -1.78 10.59
N THR A 61 5.29 -0.54 10.31
CA THR A 61 6.37 0.18 10.98
C THR A 61 6.12 0.27 12.49
N LEU A 62 4.87 0.57 12.88
CA LEU A 62 4.49 0.66 14.29
C LEU A 62 4.63 -0.69 15.01
N VAL A 63 4.21 -1.79 14.36
CA VAL A 63 4.35 -3.14 14.93
C VAL A 63 5.81 -3.56 14.98
N ASN A 64 6.61 -3.27 13.95
CA ASN A 64 8.04 -3.59 13.93
C ASN A 64 8.77 -2.85 15.06
N ASN A 65 8.53 -1.56 15.25
CA ASN A 65 9.10 -0.80 16.35
C ASN A 65 8.68 -1.39 17.71
N PHE A 66 7.42 -1.78 17.86
CA PHE A 66 6.95 -2.45 19.08
C PHE A 66 7.64 -3.79 19.33
N ILE A 67 7.91 -4.59 18.30
CA ILE A 67 8.70 -5.82 18.39
C ILE A 67 10.13 -5.51 18.84
N HIS A 68 10.76 -4.52 18.25
CA HIS A 68 12.10 -4.08 18.63
C HIS A 68 12.16 -3.63 20.10
N ASP A 69 11.14 -2.93 20.56
CA ASP A 69 11.03 -2.52 21.97
C ASP A 69 10.84 -3.74 22.91
N ILE A 70 10.05 -4.75 22.52
CA ILE A 70 9.83 -5.98 23.32
C ILE A 70 11.10 -6.80 23.46
N TYR A 71 11.85 -6.98 22.37
CA TYR A 71 13.05 -7.83 22.32
C TYR A 71 14.36 -7.04 22.44
N HIS A 72 14.30 -5.79 22.95
CA HIS A 72 15.46 -4.93 23.23
C HIS A 72 16.42 -4.75 22.04
N ASN A 73 15.90 -4.75 20.81
CA ASN A 73 16.67 -4.66 19.56
C ASN A 73 17.67 -5.82 19.31
N GLU A 74 17.56 -6.92 20.03
CA GLU A 74 18.42 -8.09 19.82
C GLU A 74 17.97 -8.86 18.57
N LYS A 75 18.73 -8.75 17.48
CA LYS A 75 18.41 -9.39 16.19
C LYS A 75 18.28 -10.91 16.27
N GLU A 76 19.10 -11.57 17.08
CA GLU A 76 19.06 -13.04 17.29
C GLU A 76 17.77 -13.46 17.99
N MET A 77 17.34 -12.70 18.99
CA MET A 77 16.07 -12.93 19.68
C MET A 77 14.89 -12.77 18.72
N ILE A 78 14.85 -11.68 17.99
CA ILE A 78 13.78 -11.44 17.00
C ILE A 78 13.71 -12.59 15.98
N LYS A 79 14.85 -13.04 15.44
CA LYS A 79 14.89 -14.15 14.47
C LYS A 79 14.36 -15.47 15.03
N ASN A 80 14.61 -15.77 16.31
CA ASN A 80 14.22 -17.03 16.92
C ASN A 80 12.81 -17.02 17.52
N TYR A 81 12.33 -15.86 17.97
CA TYR A 81 11.08 -15.74 18.74
C TYR A 81 9.95 -15.05 17.97
N VAL A 82 10.23 -14.44 16.83
CA VAL A 82 9.23 -13.76 16.01
C VAL A 82 9.05 -14.50 14.69
N MET A 83 7.79 -14.83 14.37
CA MET A 83 7.39 -15.37 13.08
C MET A 83 6.49 -14.38 12.37
N GLU A 84 6.95 -13.86 11.25
CA GLU A 84 6.15 -12.98 10.40
C GLU A 84 5.58 -13.75 9.21
N VAL A 85 4.29 -13.59 8.95
CA VAL A 85 3.56 -14.29 7.90
C VAL A 85 2.67 -13.34 7.14
N ASN A 86 2.87 -13.24 5.84
CA ASN A 86 1.96 -12.52 4.96
C ASN A 86 0.86 -13.45 4.44
N CYS A 87 -0.38 -13.20 4.87
CA CYS A 87 -1.55 -14.01 4.51
C CYS A 87 -2.07 -13.74 3.09
N ALA A 88 -1.62 -12.66 2.43
CA ALA A 88 -2.01 -12.34 1.06
C ALA A 88 -1.41 -13.30 0.02
N HIS A 89 -0.35 -14.03 0.36
CA HIS A 89 0.32 -14.97 -0.55
C HIS A 89 -0.31 -16.37 -0.59
N GLY A 90 -1.62 -16.47 -0.46
CA GLY A 90 -2.32 -17.76 -0.56
C GLY A 90 -2.03 -18.73 0.58
N LYS A 91 -1.58 -18.23 1.74
CA LYS A 91 -1.38 -19.03 2.95
C LYS A 91 -2.72 -19.60 3.43
N GLY A 92 -2.96 -20.86 3.12
CA GLY A 92 -4.22 -21.56 3.42
C GLY A 92 -4.26 -22.16 4.81
N ILE A 93 -5.35 -22.90 5.06
CA ILE A 93 -5.59 -23.62 6.31
C ILE A 93 -4.46 -24.60 6.69
N LYS A 94 -3.81 -25.23 5.70
CA LYS A 94 -2.71 -26.16 5.90
C LYS A 94 -1.51 -25.47 6.58
N PHE A 95 -1.13 -24.29 6.09
CA PHE A 95 -0.06 -23.48 6.69
C PHE A 95 -0.33 -23.19 8.18
N ILE A 96 -1.56 -22.78 8.51
CA ILE A 96 -1.94 -22.44 9.89
C ILE A 96 -1.89 -23.68 10.79
N ARG A 97 -2.35 -24.84 10.29
CA ARG A 97 -2.36 -26.07 11.05
C ARG A 97 -1.00 -26.71 11.28
N GLU A 98 -0.10 -26.58 10.33
CA GLU A 98 1.22 -27.23 10.36
C GLU A 98 2.32 -26.25 10.81
N GLU A 99 2.64 -25.25 10.01
CA GLU A 99 3.81 -24.39 10.27
C GLU A 99 3.60 -23.48 11.49
N LEU A 100 2.47 -22.77 11.55
CA LEU A 100 2.20 -21.84 12.64
C LEU A 100 2.03 -22.59 13.97
N LYS A 101 1.33 -23.73 13.95
CA LYS A 101 1.19 -24.59 15.13
C LYS A 101 2.52 -25.17 15.55
N PHE A 102 3.37 -25.62 14.62
CA PHE A 102 4.70 -26.12 14.93
C PHE A 102 5.55 -25.03 15.61
N PHE A 103 5.60 -23.83 15.06
CA PHE A 103 6.31 -22.72 15.68
C PHE A 103 5.80 -22.40 17.09
N ALA A 104 4.46 -22.32 17.27
CA ALA A 104 3.88 -22.04 18.59
C ALA A 104 4.16 -23.15 19.62
N LYS A 105 4.22 -24.43 19.17
CA LYS A 105 4.45 -25.59 20.04
C LYS A 105 5.91 -25.78 20.44
N THR A 106 6.88 -25.34 19.62
CA THR A 106 8.29 -25.52 19.92
C THR A 106 8.62 -24.85 21.25
N ASN A 107 9.10 -25.61 22.22
CA ASN A 107 9.49 -25.06 23.51
C ASN A 107 10.77 -24.25 23.36
N ILE A 108 10.84 -23.15 24.08
CA ILE A 108 12.03 -22.33 24.18
C ILE A 108 12.55 -22.47 25.59
N ASN A 109 13.79 -22.91 25.73
CA ASN A 109 14.47 -22.95 27.03
C ASN A 109 14.85 -21.52 27.41
N LEU A 110 13.90 -20.82 28.03
CA LEU A 110 14.13 -19.48 28.54
C LEU A 110 14.72 -19.58 29.94
N LYS A 111 15.91 -19.04 30.11
CA LYS A 111 16.55 -18.95 31.43
C LYS A 111 15.79 -17.99 32.36
N ASP A 112 14.97 -17.08 31.85
CA ASP A 112 14.37 -15.99 32.64
C ASP A 112 12.82 -15.91 32.60
N GLY A 113 12.11 -16.89 32.07
CA GLY A 113 10.64 -17.00 32.22
C GLY A 113 9.75 -15.87 31.66
N GLU A 114 10.32 -14.77 31.20
CA GLU A 114 9.59 -13.54 30.82
C GLU A 114 9.36 -13.38 29.30
N ILE A 115 10.05 -14.16 28.46
CA ILE A 115 9.97 -14.00 27.01
C ILE A 115 8.94 -14.96 26.43
N PHE A 116 8.03 -14.42 25.64
CA PHE A 116 7.03 -15.18 24.87
C PHE A 116 7.38 -15.15 23.38
N LYS A 117 6.81 -16.05 22.60
CA LYS A 117 6.89 -15.98 21.15
C LYS A 117 5.89 -14.98 20.59
N THR A 118 6.25 -14.41 19.47
CA THR A 118 5.36 -13.50 18.74
C THR A 118 5.09 -14.00 17.34
N ILE A 119 3.82 -14.02 16.95
CA ILE A 119 3.38 -14.31 15.58
C ILE A 119 2.73 -13.07 15.03
N ILE A 120 3.29 -12.55 13.93
CA ILE A 120 2.77 -11.40 13.21
C ILE A 120 2.06 -11.90 11.96
N LEU A 121 0.79 -11.59 11.81
CA LEU A 121 -0.01 -11.94 10.64
C LEU A 121 -0.34 -10.67 9.86
N LEU A 122 0.33 -10.50 8.71
CA LEU A 122 0.07 -9.40 7.78
C LEU A 122 -1.10 -9.76 6.87
N ASN A 123 -1.96 -8.79 6.58
CA ASN A 123 -3.10 -8.94 5.66
C ASN A 123 -4.01 -10.14 6.02
N ALA A 124 -4.27 -10.33 7.30
CA ALA A 124 -5.09 -11.46 7.76
C ALA A 124 -6.55 -11.41 7.29
N ASP A 125 -7.01 -10.27 6.80
CA ASP A 125 -8.29 -10.07 6.11
C ASP A 125 -8.39 -10.83 4.76
N LYS A 126 -7.28 -11.34 4.24
CA LYS A 126 -7.24 -12.19 3.04
C LYS A 126 -7.36 -13.68 3.33
N LEU A 127 -7.38 -14.08 4.61
CA LEU A 127 -7.57 -15.47 4.99
C LEU A 127 -9.00 -15.93 4.70
N THR A 128 -9.12 -17.17 4.21
CA THR A 128 -10.43 -17.84 4.08
C THR A 128 -11.08 -18.07 5.43
N ILE A 129 -12.41 -18.26 5.47
CA ILE A 129 -13.17 -18.51 6.69
C ILE A 129 -12.64 -19.75 7.43
N ASP A 130 -12.29 -20.81 6.70
CA ASP A 130 -11.74 -22.05 7.27
C ASP A 130 -10.35 -21.84 7.87
N ALA A 131 -9.52 -21.03 7.21
CA ALA A 131 -8.21 -20.66 7.73
C ALA A 131 -8.33 -19.81 9.00
N GLN A 132 -9.26 -18.87 9.05
CA GLN A 132 -9.57 -18.09 10.24
C GLN A 132 -10.08 -18.95 11.39
N SER A 133 -10.92 -19.95 11.10
CA SER A 133 -11.42 -20.91 12.11
C SER A 133 -10.30 -21.78 12.68
N ALA A 134 -9.33 -22.19 11.84
CA ALA A 134 -8.14 -22.90 12.30
C ALA A 134 -7.22 -21.98 13.14
N LEU A 135 -7.06 -20.72 12.75
CA LEU A 135 -6.29 -19.70 13.47
C LEU A 135 -6.89 -19.46 14.87
N ARG A 136 -8.20 -19.35 14.97
CA ARG A 136 -8.90 -19.23 16.26
C ARG A 136 -8.48 -20.35 17.22
N ARG A 137 -8.51 -21.61 16.77
CA ARG A 137 -8.08 -22.75 17.60
C ARG A 137 -6.60 -22.63 18.02
N CYS A 138 -5.75 -22.20 17.12
CA CYS A 138 -4.32 -21.99 17.41
C CYS A 138 -4.13 -20.91 18.49
N ILE A 139 -4.84 -19.80 18.41
CA ILE A 139 -4.82 -18.73 19.39
C ILE A 139 -5.27 -19.25 20.76
N GLU A 140 -6.37 -19.98 20.84
CA GLU A 140 -6.91 -20.54 22.09
C GLU A 140 -5.91 -21.47 22.78
N LEU A 141 -5.22 -22.33 22.00
CA LEU A 141 -4.27 -23.30 22.54
C LEU A 141 -2.94 -22.67 23.01
N PHE A 142 -2.45 -21.64 22.35
CA PHE A 142 -1.09 -21.11 22.58
C PHE A 142 -1.05 -19.70 23.16
N SER A 143 -2.17 -19.10 23.52
CA SER A 143 -2.22 -17.74 24.08
C SER A 143 -1.45 -17.55 25.39
N HIS A 144 -1.10 -18.64 26.11
CA HIS A 144 -0.29 -18.59 27.32
C HIS A 144 1.20 -18.36 27.04
N SER A 145 1.73 -18.90 25.93
CA SER A 145 3.17 -18.88 25.58
C SER A 145 3.48 -18.01 24.35
N THR A 146 2.46 -17.65 23.56
CA THR A 146 2.63 -16.96 22.30
C THR A 146 1.68 -15.76 22.23
N ARG A 147 2.17 -14.63 21.71
CA ARG A 147 1.34 -13.45 21.41
C ARG A 147 1.12 -13.33 19.91
N PHE A 148 -0.08 -12.98 19.54
CA PHE A 148 -0.49 -12.81 18.16
C PHE A 148 -0.73 -11.33 17.87
N PHE A 149 -0.03 -10.80 16.87
CA PHE A 149 -0.24 -9.47 16.35
C PHE A 149 -0.80 -9.57 14.94
N ILE A 150 -2.00 -9.07 14.74
CA ILE A 150 -2.72 -9.16 13.47
C ILE A 150 -2.78 -7.77 12.86
N ILE A 151 -2.37 -7.66 11.60
CA ILE A 151 -2.42 -6.41 10.83
C ILE A 151 -3.42 -6.58 9.70
N VAL A 152 -4.45 -5.74 9.68
CA VAL A 152 -5.52 -5.76 8.68
C VAL A 152 -5.88 -4.34 8.23
N GLU A 153 -6.48 -4.24 7.07
CA GLU A 153 -7.09 -2.99 6.61
C GLU A 153 -8.48 -2.85 7.20
N ASP A 154 -9.29 -3.91 7.09
CA ASP A 154 -10.67 -3.95 7.57
C ASP A 154 -10.85 -5.09 8.58
N LYS A 155 -11.11 -4.73 9.85
CA LYS A 155 -11.35 -5.68 10.92
C LYS A 155 -12.64 -6.50 10.73
N TYR A 156 -13.64 -5.97 10.01
CA TYR A 156 -14.92 -6.64 9.81
C TYR A 156 -14.83 -7.87 8.89
N LYS A 157 -13.72 -8.02 8.17
CA LYS A 157 -13.42 -9.25 7.41
C LYS A 157 -12.92 -10.39 8.29
N LEU A 158 -12.60 -10.11 9.54
CA LEU A 158 -12.25 -11.14 10.52
C LEU A 158 -13.48 -11.65 11.24
N LEU A 159 -13.46 -12.93 11.58
CA LEU A 159 -14.54 -13.57 12.32
C LEU A 159 -14.68 -12.97 13.73
N LYS A 160 -15.91 -12.69 14.16
CA LYS A 160 -16.21 -12.16 15.50
C LYS A 160 -15.52 -12.93 16.64
N PRO A 161 -15.46 -14.30 16.62
CA PRO A 161 -14.75 -15.07 17.64
C PRO A 161 -13.24 -14.81 17.71
N ILE A 162 -12.61 -14.32 16.64
CA ILE A 162 -11.21 -13.86 16.68
C ILE A 162 -11.16 -12.49 17.33
N LEU A 163 -11.97 -11.54 16.87
CA LEU A 163 -11.99 -10.17 17.39
C LEU A 163 -12.16 -10.13 18.91
N SER A 164 -13.03 -10.97 19.46
CA SER A 164 -13.32 -11.00 20.91
C SER A 164 -12.12 -11.39 21.81
N ARG A 165 -11.03 -11.90 21.24
CA ARG A 165 -9.82 -12.35 21.95
C ARG A 165 -8.65 -11.40 21.83
N PHE A 166 -8.84 -10.28 21.15
CA PHE A 166 -7.80 -9.32 20.84
C PHE A 166 -8.12 -7.93 21.40
N CYS A 167 -7.07 -7.22 21.76
CA CYS A 167 -7.14 -5.78 21.97
C CYS A 167 -7.10 -5.09 20.60
N GLU A 168 -8.15 -4.33 20.27
CA GLU A 168 -8.22 -3.61 19.02
C GLU A 168 -7.52 -2.26 19.12
N ILE A 169 -6.65 -1.95 18.16
CA ILE A 169 -5.98 -0.66 18.02
C ILE A 169 -6.23 -0.14 16.60
N TYR A 170 -7.00 0.94 16.53
CA TYR A 170 -7.18 1.68 15.29
C TYR A 170 -5.97 2.58 15.03
N VAL A 171 -5.39 2.47 13.83
CA VAL A 171 -4.27 3.30 13.39
C VAL A 171 -4.80 4.26 12.33
N PRO A 172 -5.05 5.54 12.68
CA PRO A 172 -5.52 6.54 11.73
C PRO A 172 -4.44 6.94 10.75
N GLU A 173 -4.83 7.57 9.65
CA GLU A 173 -3.88 8.25 8.79
C GLU A 173 -3.30 9.46 9.53
N PRO A 174 -1.97 9.68 9.49
CA PRO A 174 -1.36 10.79 10.20
C PRO A 174 -1.67 12.12 9.53
N ILE A 175 -1.75 13.15 10.37
CA ILE A 175 -1.91 14.53 9.94
C ILE A 175 -0.52 15.18 9.99
N ILE A 176 0.01 15.59 8.84
CA ILE A 176 1.28 16.31 8.70
C ILE A 176 0.98 17.67 8.06
N ASN A 177 1.41 18.73 8.70
CA ASN A 177 1.17 20.11 8.23
C ASN A 177 -0.33 20.42 7.97
N GLY A 178 -1.23 19.88 8.80
CA GLY A 178 -2.67 20.09 8.69
C GLY A 178 -3.36 19.30 7.58
N LYS A 179 -2.65 18.42 6.87
CA LYS A 179 -3.22 17.55 5.84
C LYS A 179 -3.12 16.09 6.27
N VAL A 180 -4.17 15.33 5.98
CA VAL A 180 -4.15 13.87 6.11
C VAL A 180 -3.27 13.30 5.02
N ILE A 181 -2.24 12.56 5.38
CA ILE A 181 -1.23 12.06 4.44
C ILE A 181 -1.10 10.55 4.57
N ASN A 182 -1.09 9.88 3.43
CA ASN A 182 -0.71 8.48 3.35
C ASN A 182 0.82 8.36 3.41
N LEU A 183 1.36 7.70 4.44
CA LEU A 183 2.81 7.61 4.68
C LEU A 183 3.56 6.88 3.58
N HIS A 184 2.93 5.89 2.94
CA HIS A 184 3.57 5.18 1.83
C HIS A 184 3.81 6.12 0.65
N ASN A 185 2.79 6.89 0.27
CA ASN A 185 2.92 7.87 -0.81
C ASN A 185 3.86 9.02 -0.43
N TYR A 186 3.87 9.43 0.83
CA TYR A 186 4.81 10.42 1.34
C TYR A 186 6.25 9.93 1.24
N ALA A 187 6.54 8.72 1.73
CA ALA A 187 7.87 8.12 1.65
C ALA A 187 8.35 7.96 0.20
N LEU A 188 7.49 7.48 -0.70
CA LEU A 188 7.80 7.40 -2.13
C LEU A 188 8.08 8.78 -2.72
N GLY A 189 7.30 9.79 -2.33
CA GLY A 189 7.47 11.18 -2.76
C GLY A 189 8.83 11.74 -2.38
N GLU A 190 9.28 11.49 -1.16
CA GLU A 190 10.60 11.95 -0.65
C GLU A 190 11.76 11.21 -1.31
N ILE A 191 11.70 9.87 -1.39
CA ILE A 191 12.79 9.04 -1.93
C ILE A 191 13.02 9.31 -3.41
N TYR A 192 11.97 9.27 -4.20
CA TYR A 192 12.05 9.40 -5.66
C TYR A 192 11.90 10.84 -6.15
N ASN A 193 11.77 11.82 -5.26
CA ASN A 193 11.50 13.21 -5.63
C ASN A 193 10.32 13.33 -6.63
N LEU A 194 9.28 12.50 -6.45
CA LEU A 194 8.16 12.39 -7.39
C LEU A 194 7.50 13.73 -7.67
N GLY A 195 7.47 14.62 -6.69
CA GLY A 195 6.95 15.97 -6.88
C GLY A 195 7.71 16.80 -7.94
N LYS A 196 9.03 16.60 -8.08
CA LYS A 196 9.83 17.27 -9.12
C LYS A 196 9.64 16.59 -10.48
N ILE A 197 9.54 15.26 -10.49
CA ILE A 197 9.34 14.46 -11.71
C ILE A 197 7.96 14.75 -12.30
N THR A 198 6.92 14.73 -11.49
CA THR A 198 5.54 15.02 -11.92
C THR A 198 5.39 16.45 -12.42
N LYS A 199 5.99 17.44 -11.75
CA LYS A 199 6.00 18.83 -12.24
C LYS A 199 6.68 18.95 -13.60
N LYS A 200 7.88 18.38 -13.77
CA LYS A 200 8.57 18.36 -15.08
C LYS A 200 7.73 17.66 -16.16
N LYS A 201 7.09 16.56 -15.81
CA LYS A 201 6.22 15.81 -16.75
C LYS A 201 5.02 16.66 -17.18
N ILE A 202 4.36 17.33 -16.24
CA ILE A 202 3.26 18.25 -16.51
C ILE A 202 3.71 19.46 -17.33
N ASP A 203 4.87 20.06 -17.02
CA ASP A 203 5.40 21.20 -17.75
C ASP A 203 5.78 20.86 -19.20
N ASN A 204 6.29 19.67 -19.44
CA ASN A 204 6.55 19.17 -20.79
C ASN A 204 5.22 18.87 -21.53
N LEU A 205 4.22 18.28 -20.82
CA LEU A 205 2.90 18.06 -21.41
C LEU A 205 2.22 19.37 -21.82
N LYS A 206 2.36 20.45 -21.02
CA LYS A 206 1.88 21.79 -21.37
C LYS A 206 2.48 22.34 -22.66
N LYS A 207 3.75 22.02 -22.94
CA LYS A 207 4.41 22.45 -24.18
C LYS A 207 3.88 21.69 -25.40
N ASP A 208 3.64 20.38 -25.23
CA ASP A 208 3.18 19.49 -26.32
C ASP A 208 1.67 19.62 -26.57
N LEU A 209 0.86 19.77 -25.51
CA LEU A 209 -0.60 19.87 -25.58
C LEU A 209 -1.08 21.26 -25.15
N LYS A 210 -1.46 22.10 -26.10
CA LYS A 210 -2.07 23.42 -25.87
C LYS A 210 -3.60 23.27 -25.94
N LEU A 211 -4.29 23.38 -24.79
CA LEU A 211 -5.74 23.18 -24.70
C LEU A 211 -6.55 24.24 -25.49
N ASP A 212 -5.97 25.42 -25.74
CA ASP A 212 -6.64 26.52 -26.45
C ASP A 212 -6.37 26.53 -27.96
N ALA A 213 -5.57 25.59 -28.48
CA ALA A 213 -5.23 25.52 -29.88
C ALA A 213 -6.32 24.79 -30.68
N LYS A 214 -6.62 25.26 -31.88
CA LYS A 214 -7.49 24.55 -32.81
C LYS A 214 -6.64 23.48 -33.52
N TYR A 215 -6.95 22.23 -33.26
CA TYR A 215 -6.33 21.08 -33.92
C TYR A 215 -7.20 20.56 -35.06
N THR A 216 -6.56 20.07 -36.10
CA THR A 216 -7.23 19.19 -37.09
C THR A 216 -7.22 17.75 -36.60
N LEU A 217 -8.10 16.88 -37.10
CA LEU A 217 -8.12 15.45 -36.70
C LEU A 217 -6.76 14.76 -36.95
N ASN A 218 -6.10 15.05 -38.06
CA ASN A 218 -4.80 14.44 -38.37
C ASN A 218 -3.70 14.91 -37.41
N GLU A 219 -3.72 16.17 -37.01
CA GLU A 219 -2.80 16.69 -35.99
C GLU A 219 -3.07 16.08 -34.64
N LEU A 220 -4.34 15.86 -34.28
CA LEU A 220 -4.69 15.21 -33.03
C LEU A 220 -4.20 13.76 -32.96
N VAL A 221 -4.36 13.00 -34.05
CA VAL A 221 -3.83 11.62 -34.13
C VAL A 221 -2.31 11.60 -33.96
N SER A 222 -1.59 12.48 -34.69
CA SER A 222 -0.14 12.57 -34.60
C SER A 222 0.32 12.99 -33.20
N LEU A 223 -0.39 13.89 -32.55
CA LEU A 223 -0.14 14.31 -31.18
C LEU A 223 -0.36 13.17 -30.18
N CYS A 224 -1.43 12.39 -30.31
CA CYS A 224 -1.67 11.22 -29.45
C CYS A 224 -0.57 10.16 -29.60
N VAL A 225 -0.11 9.91 -30.81
CA VAL A 225 1.02 9.00 -31.06
C VAL A 225 2.28 9.52 -30.38
N LYS A 226 2.61 10.81 -30.56
CA LYS A 226 3.75 11.46 -29.93
C LYS A 226 3.70 11.41 -28.39
N LEU A 227 2.54 11.71 -27.82
CA LEU A 227 2.37 11.65 -26.36
C LEU A 227 2.57 10.23 -25.82
N TYR A 228 2.02 9.24 -26.49
CA TYR A 228 2.20 7.84 -26.11
C TYR A 228 3.65 7.38 -26.21
N GLU A 229 4.36 7.74 -27.29
CA GLU A 229 5.77 7.41 -27.49
C GLU A 229 6.68 8.11 -26.46
N ASN A 230 6.31 9.31 -25.99
CA ASN A 230 6.97 10.01 -24.90
C ASN A 230 6.63 9.42 -23.51
N GLY A 231 5.86 8.34 -23.42
CA GLY A 231 5.52 7.66 -22.17
C GLY A 231 4.46 8.36 -21.32
N TYR A 232 3.61 9.19 -21.91
CA TYR A 232 2.45 9.74 -21.21
C TYR A 232 1.30 8.74 -21.20
N SER A 233 0.66 8.62 -20.04
CA SER A 233 -0.58 7.87 -19.89
C SER A 233 -1.79 8.78 -20.07
N CYS A 234 -2.95 8.18 -20.29
CA CYS A 234 -4.21 8.90 -20.33
C CYS A 234 -4.50 9.61 -19.00
N LEU A 235 -4.08 9.03 -17.87
CA LEU A 235 -4.19 9.64 -16.54
C LEU A 235 -3.35 10.91 -16.42
N ASP A 236 -2.17 10.97 -17.03
CA ASP A 236 -1.35 12.18 -17.04
C ASP A 236 -2.06 13.33 -17.76
N VAL A 237 -2.72 13.03 -18.89
CA VAL A 237 -3.52 14.00 -19.65
C VAL A 237 -4.70 14.50 -18.82
N ILE A 238 -5.41 13.60 -18.13
CA ILE A 238 -6.52 13.96 -17.25
C ILE A 238 -6.05 14.84 -16.09
N ASN A 239 -4.95 14.47 -15.44
CA ASN A 239 -4.39 15.26 -14.34
C ASN A 239 -3.99 16.67 -14.82
N TYR A 240 -3.49 16.77 -16.06
CA TYR A 240 -3.19 18.07 -16.66
C TYR A 240 -4.47 18.88 -16.91
N ILE A 241 -5.51 18.29 -17.49
CA ILE A 241 -6.80 18.94 -17.72
C ILE A 241 -7.42 19.42 -16.39
N ASN A 242 -7.39 18.57 -15.34
CA ASN A 242 -7.89 18.92 -14.01
C ASN A 242 -7.08 20.05 -13.34
N SER A 243 -5.80 20.19 -13.65
CA SER A 243 -4.95 21.28 -13.14
C SER A 243 -5.09 22.58 -13.93
N SER A 244 -5.81 22.56 -15.05
CA SER A 244 -6.08 23.74 -15.87
C SER A 244 -7.20 24.58 -15.28
N SER A 245 -7.21 25.88 -15.52
CA SER A 245 -8.23 26.84 -15.04
C SER A 245 -9.52 26.82 -15.87
N LEU A 246 -9.95 25.65 -16.31
CA LEU A 246 -11.16 25.47 -17.09
C LEU A 246 -12.40 25.40 -16.18
N HIS A 247 -13.59 25.58 -16.78
CA HIS A 247 -14.86 25.53 -16.06
C HIS A 247 -15.02 24.18 -15.34
N GLU A 248 -15.26 24.19 -14.04
CA GLU A 248 -15.37 22.99 -13.19
C GLU A 248 -16.43 21.99 -13.70
N SER A 249 -17.56 22.50 -14.22
CA SER A 249 -18.62 21.65 -14.80
C SER A 249 -18.12 20.76 -15.94
N LYS A 250 -17.33 21.31 -16.87
CA LYS A 250 -16.76 20.53 -18.00
C LYS A 250 -15.76 19.47 -17.51
N ILE A 251 -15.01 19.77 -16.47
CA ILE A 251 -14.06 18.81 -15.86
C ILE A 251 -14.82 17.64 -15.24
N PHE A 252 -15.92 17.90 -14.52
CA PHE A 252 -16.72 16.82 -13.92
C PHE A 252 -17.38 15.93 -14.96
N GLU A 253 -17.98 16.48 -16.00
CA GLU A 253 -18.55 15.73 -17.12
C GLU A 253 -17.50 14.85 -17.78
N PHE A 254 -16.34 15.41 -18.06
CA PHE A 254 -15.20 14.70 -18.61
C PHE A 254 -14.74 13.52 -17.73
N MET A 255 -14.67 13.70 -16.41
CA MET A 255 -14.32 12.64 -15.45
C MET A 255 -15.37 11.52 -15.42
N VAL A 256 -16.64 11.84 -15.51
CA VAL A 256 -17.73 10.85 -15.59
C VAL A 256 -17.58 10.00 -16.84
N ILE A 257 -17.36 10.64 -18.00
CA ILE A 257 -17.17 9.96 -19.28
C ILE A 257 -15.94 9.06 -19.26
N PHE A 258 -14.81 9.57 -18.79
CA PHE A 258 -13.60 8.78 -18.66
C PHE A 258 -13.82 7.52 -17.81
N ASN A 259 -14.46 7.65 -16.65
CA ASN A 259 -14.71 6.51 -15.77
C ASN A 259 -15.65 5.47 -16.40
N LYS A 260 -16.58 5.89 -17.28
CA LYS A 260 -17.46 4.98 -18.01
C LYS A 260 -16.70 4.22 -19.10
N ILE A 261 -15.88 4.91 -19.88
CA ILE A 261 -15.29 4.40 -21.13
C ILE A 261 -13.94 3.69 -20.92
N LYS A 262 -13.17 4.06 -19.87
CA LYS A 262 -11.83 3.50 -19.65
C LYS A 262 -11.75 1.96 -19.63
N LYS A 263 -12.87 1.29 -19.37
CA LYS A 263 -12.95 -0.18 -19.36
C LYS A 263 -13.13 -0.80 -20.75
N ASP A 264 -13.63 -0.03 -21.69
CA ASP A 264 -13.97 -0.51 -23.03
C ASP A 264 -12.77 -0.46 -23.97
N PHE A 265 -11.80 0.42 -23.68
CA PHE A 265 -10.59 0.56 -24.48
C PHE A 265 -9.44 -0.27 -23.92
N ARG A 266 -8.93 -1.18 -24.76
CA ARG A 266 -7.68 -1.93 -24.45
C ARG A 266 -6.42 -1.18 -24.89
N ASN A 267 -6.55 -0.32 -25.91
CA ASN A 267 -5.45 0.45 -26.46
C ASN A 267 -5.45 1.86 -25.90
N GLU A 268 -4.40 2.21 -25.17
CA GLU A 268 -4.28 3.51 -24.52
C GLU A 268 -4.18 4.69 -25.50
N LYS A 269 -3.59 4.49 -26.68
CA LYS A 269 -3.54 5.50 -27.73
C LYS A 269 -4.96 5.88 -28.20
N LEU A 270 -5.82 4.86 -28.39
CA LEU A 270 -7.21 5.09 -28.80
C LEU A 270 -8.04 5.76 -27.69
N LEU A 271 -7.83 5.35 -26.44
CA LEU A 271 -8.45 6.01 -25.29
C LEU A 271 -8.03 7.47 -25.21
N MET A 272 -6.75 7.77 -25.39
CA MET A 272 -6.20 9.11 -25.37
C MET A 272 -6.77 9.96 -26.51
N LEU A 273 -6.85 9.39 -27.73
CA LEU A 273 -7.45 10.03 -28.89
C LEU A 273 -8.95 10.36 -28.64
N PHE A 274 -9.69 9.38 -28.12
CA PHE A 274 -11.11 9.57 -27.80
C PHE A 274 -11.32 10.71 -26.80
N ILE A 275 -10.55 10.72 -25.73
CA ILE A 275 -10.64 11.72 -24.67
C ILE A 275 -10.28 13.10 -25.16
N LEU A 276 -9.20 13.25 -25.91
CA LEU A 276 -8.79 14.54 -26.47
C LEU A 276 -9.78 15.03 -27.55
N ASN A 277 -10.30 14.14 -28.39
CA ASN A 277 -11.33 14.46 -29.34
C ASN A 277 -12.61 14.95 -28.63
N PHE A 278 -13.06 14.24 -27.61
CA PHE A 278 -14.20 14.62 -26.80
C PHE A 278 -14.02 16.00 -26.18
N PHE A 279 -12.84 16.26 -25.61
CA PHE A 279 -12.55 17.50 -24.90
C PHE A 279 -12.39 18.72 -25.82
N LEU A 280 -11.74 18.56 -26.97
CA LEU A 280 -11.39 19.65 -27.87
C LEU A 280 -12.44 19.96 -28.90
N PHE A 281 -13.17 18.97 -29.44
CA PHE A 281 -14.07 19.15 -30.55
C PHE A 281 -15.54 19.16 -30.19
N ARG A 282 -15.91 18.64 -29.02
CA ARG A 282 -17.32 18.58 -28.66
C ARG A 282 -17.78 19.89 -28.02
N SER A 283 -18.75 20.55 -28.68
CA SER A 283 -19.36 21.77 -28.17
C SER A 283 -20.48 21.52 -27.17
N ASP A 284 -21.22 20.41 -27.33
CA ASP A 284 -22.36 20.03 -26.48
C ASP A 284 -22.03 18.81 -25.63
N SER A 285 -22.15 18.96 -24.32
CA SER A 285 -21.83 17.98 -23.31
C SER A 285 -23.01 17.13 -22.85
N THR A 286 -24.00 16.89 -23.72
CA THR A 286 -25.09 15.98 -23.36
C THR A 286 -24.61 14.55 -23.23
N LEU A 287 -24.63 14.05 -22.00
CA LEU A 287 -24.19 12.69 -21.60
C LEU A 287 -25.00 11.56 -22.25
N GLU A 288 -26.20 11.89 -22.77
CA GLU A 288 -27.15 10.91 -23.33
C GLU A 288 -26.64 10.23 -24.60
N ASN A 289 -25.81 10.90 -25.40
CA ASN A 289 -25.36 10.42 -26.70
C ASN A 289 -24.03 9.63 -26.71
N ILE A 290 -23.49 9.30 -25.57
CA ILE A 290 -22.18 8.59 -25.46
C ILE A 290 -22.31 7.08 -25.69
N SER A 291 -23.53 6.54 -25.57
CA SER A 291 -23.78 5.09 -25.76
C SER A 291 -23.87 4.65 -27.22
N PHE A 292 -23.77 5.58 -28.19
CA PHE A 292 -23.92 5.32 -29.63
C PHE A 292 -22.70 5.66 -30.49
N MET A 293 -21.53 5.83 -29.88
CA MET A 293 -20.27 5.99 -30.63
C MET A 293 -19.42 4.70 -30.57
#